data_56a940b76354a9225bb361060c57d031
#
_entry.id   56a940b76354a9225bb361060c57d031
#
_cell.length_a   1.000
_cell.length_b   1.000
_cell.length_c   1.000
_cell.angle_alpha   90.00
_cell.angle_beta   90.00
_cell.angle_gamma   90.00
#
_symmetry.space_group_name_H-M   'P 1'
#
loop_
_entity.id
_entity.type
_entity.pdbx_description
1 polymer ?
#
loop_
_entity_poly.entity_id
_entity_poly.type
_entity_poly.pdbx_seq_one_letter_code
_entity_poly.pdbx_strand_id
1 'polypeptide(L)'
;MSLASHDVLCYLAAAQLAAGGSLVVESTFKAETDTPRFLALQEQFDFYPLQIQCQTQGEALLERFKARIGQRHPGHVDHEIFERLKPVLLQGQYEPLGIGGPVIEVDTTDLQAIDYAHLFQTIQSAISSFSPKA
;
A
#
# COMPACT_ATOMS: atom_id res chain seq x y z
N MET A 1 -10.50 5.84 0.36
CA MET A 1 -11.25 4.57 0.44
C MET A 1 -12.21 4.67 1.61
N SER A 2 -13.42 4.09 1.52
CA SER A 2 -14.37 4.07 2.64
C SER A 2 -13.99 2.97 3.64
N LEU A 3 -14.47 3.07 4.89
CA LEU A 3 -14.29 2.03 5.90
C LEU A 3 -14.80 0.66 5.38
N ALA A 4 -15.96 0.65 4.72
CA ALA A 4 -16.54 -0.55 4.13
C ALA A 4 -15.62 -1.22 3.08
N SER A 5 -14.89 -0.44 2.28
CA SER A 5 -13.95 -1.00 1.30
C SER A 5 -12.76 -1.68 1.97
N HIS A 6 -12.28 -1.13 3.09
CA HIS A 6 -11.22 -1.75 3.89
C HIS A 6 -11.70 -3.03 4.58
N ASP A 7 -12.93 -3.05 5.07
CA ASP A 7 -13.51 -4.25 5.70
C ASP A 7 -13.64 -5.39 4.69
N VAL A 8 -14.09 -5.10 3.47
CA VAL A 8 -14.14 -6.08 2.36
C VAL A 8 -12.74 -6.57 2.00
N LEU A 9 -11.75 -5.67 1.91
CA LEU A 9 -10.36 -6.04 1.63
C LEU A 9 -9.82 -7.02 2.69
N CYS A 10 -10.00 -6.70 3.98
CA CYS A 10 -9.56 -7.56 5.07
C CYS A 10 -10.29 -8.91 5.08
N TYR A 11 -11.59 -8.93 4.78
CA TYR A 11 -12.36 -10.17 4.67
C TYR A 11 -11.82 -11.07 3.55
N LEU A 12 -11.55 -10.51 2.36
CA LEU A 12 -11.00 -11.27 1.24
C LEU A 12 -9.57 -11.75 1.55
N ALA A 13 -8.75 -10.91 2.20
CA ALA A 13 -7.41 -11.30 2.65
C ALA A 13 -7.48 -12.47 3.63
N ALA A 14 -8.36 -12.41 4.64
CA ALA A 14 -8.58 -13.49 5.60
C ALA A 14 -8.99 -14.80 4.91
N ALA A 15 -9.93 -14.73 3.95
CA ALA A 15 -10.38 -15.91 3.21
C ALA A 15 -9.26 -16.56 2.39
N GLN A 16 -8.41 -15.76 1.75
CA GLN A 16 -7.26 -16.25 0.98
C GLN A 16 -6.20 -16.87 1.88
N LEU A 17 -5.89 -16.23 3.01
CA LEU A 17 -4.94 -16.74 4.00
C LEU A 17 -5.43 -18.05 4.63
N ALA A 18 -6.72 -18.13 4.97
CA ALA A 18 -7.34 -19.35 5.48
C ALA A 18 -7.24 -20.54 4.50
N ALA A 19 -7.22 -20.26 3.19
CA ALA A 19 -6.98 -21.26 2.15
C ALA A 19 -5.49 -21.61 1.95
N GLY A 20 -4.57 -21.03 2.74
CA GLY A 20 -3.12 -21.22 2.60
C GLY A 20 -2.52 -20.54 1.37
N GLY A 21 -3.22 -19.60 0.78
CA GLY A 21 -2.78 -18.89 -0.42
C GLY A 21 -1.98 -17.64 -0.12
N SER A 22 -1.15 -17.23 -1.08
CA SER A 22 -0.52 -15.91 -1.09
C SER A 22 -1.40 -14.91 -1.81
N LEU A 23 -1.30 -13.64 -1.44
CA LEU A 23 -2.04 -12.56 -2.08
C LEU A 23 -1.23 -11.26 -2.09
N VAL A 24 -1.57 -10.38 -3.00
CA VAL A 24 -1.11 -8.99 -3.01
C VAL A 24 -2.31 -8.11 -2.74
N VAL A 25 -2.19 -7.21 -1.79
CA VAL A 25 -3.20 -6.19 -1.50
C VAL A 25 -2.62 -4.81 -1.77
N GLU A 26 -3.41 -3.96 -2.39
CA GLU A 26 -3.02 -2.58 -2.72
C GLU A 26 -4.06 -1.61 -2.21
N SER A 27 -3.60 -0.62 -1.47
CA SER A 27 -4.43 0.48 -0.99
C SER A 27 -3.58 1.64 -0.48
N THR A 28 -4.22 2.77 -0.21
CA THR A 28 -3.64 3.83 0.60
C THR A 28 -3.78 3.46 2.07
N PHE A 29 -2.89 2.59 2.54
CA PHE A 29 -2.86 2.18 3.93
C PHE A 29 -2.33 3.28 4.83
N LYS A 30 -2.90 3.37 6.03
CA LYS A 30 -2.47 4.30 7.09
C LYS A 30 -2.01 3.50 8.30
N ALA A 31 -0.79 3.72 8.75
CA ALA A 31 -0.20 2.96 9.85
C ALA A 31 -1.09 2.96 11.11
N GLU A 32 -1.68 4.11 11.45
CA GLU A 32 -2.53 4.25 12.63
C GLU A 32 -3.79 3.35 12.61
N THR A 33 -4.45 3.24 11.45
CA THR A 33 -5.75 2.55 11.35
C THR A 33 -5.65 1.14 10.81
N ASP A 34 -4.66 0.88 9.96
CA ASP A 34 -4.56 -0.39 9.25
C ASP A 34 -3.58 -1.37 9.89
N THR A 35 -2.53 -0.87 10.61
CA THR A 35 -1.63 -1.77 11.37
C THR A 35 -2.39 -2.72 12.31
N PRO A 36 -3.33 -2.26 13.17
CA PRO A 36 -4.05 -3.17 14.06
C PRO A 36 -4.85 -4.24 13.32
N ARG A 37 -5.39 -3.93 12.14
CA ARG A 37 -6.16 -4.87 11.31
C ARG A 37 -5.28 -6.00 10.77
N PHE A 38 -4.09 -5.65 10.25
CA PHE A 38 -3.14 -6.64 9.74
C PHE A 38 -2.50 -7.46 10.86
N LEU A 39 -2.24 -6.87 12.05
CA LEU A 39 -1.80 -7.62 13.22
C LEU A 39 -2.86 -8.65 13.65
N ALA A 40 -4.13 -8.28 13.65
CA ALA A 40 -5.22 -9.21 13.94
C ALA A 40 -5.29 -10.37 12.92
N LEU A 41 -4.96 -10.12 11.65
CA LEU A 41 -4.82 -11.20 10.65
C LEU A 41 -3.60 -12.08 10.94
N GLN A 42 -2.47 -11.51 11.41
CA GLN A 42 -1.28 -12.29 11.78
C GLN A 42 -1.52 -13.17 13.01
N GLU A 43 -2.37 -12.75 13.95
CA GLU A 43 -2.77 -13.58 15.08
C GLU A 43 -3.60 -14.80 14.67
N GLN A 44 -4.34 -14.68 13.55
CA GLN A 44 -5.20 -15.76 13.04
C GLN A 44 -4.52 -16.66 12.03
N PHE A 45 -3.60 -16.09 11.24
CA PHE A 45 -2.98 -16.77 10.11
C PHE A 45 -1.47 -16.53 10.14
N ASP A 46 -0.70 -17.60 10.07
CA ASP A 46 0.76 -17.50 9.98
C ASP A 46 1.14 -17.11 8.53
N PHE A 47 1.40 -15.82 8.28
CA PHE A 47 1.85 -15.32 6.98
C PHE A 47 3.05 -14.40 7.11
N TYR A 48 3.83 -14.36 6.06
CA TYR A 48 4.99 -13.47 5.95
C TYR A 48 4.61 -12.18 5.22
N PRO A 49 4.60 -11.03 5.91
CA PRO A 49 4.31 -9.76 5.27
C PRO A 49 5.54 -9.23 4.55
N LEU A 50 5.35 -8.73 3.34
CA LEU A 50 6.31 -7.95 2.57
C LEU A 50 5.62 -6.66 2.14
N GLN A 51 6.19 -5.52 2.46
CA GLN A 51 5.63 -4.22 2.11
C GLN A 51 6.42 -3.58 0.98
N ILE A 52 5.72 -3.08 -0.04
CA ILE A 52 6.28 -2.20 -1.06
C ILE A 52 5.74 -0.81 -0.80
N GLN A 53 6.62 0.08 -0.36
CA GLN A 53 6.27 1.44 0.02
C GLN A 53 6.58 2.40 -1.11
N CYS A 54 5.55 2.80 -1.85
CA CYS A 54 5.69 3.82 -2.90
C CYS A 54 5.81 5.22 -2.28
N GLN A 55 6.85 5.92 -2.63
CA GLN A 55 7.12 7.30 -2.22
C GLN A 55 7.14 8.20 -3.45
N THR A 56 6.72 9.45 -3.31
CA THR A 56 6.73 10.43 -4.39
C THR A 56 7.06 11.79 -3.79
N GLN A 57 7.86 12.62 -4.45
CA GLN A 57 8.03 14.01 -4.01
C GLN A 57 6.68 14.70 -3.95
N GLY A 58 6.41 15.43 -2.84
CA GLY A 58 5.09 15.96 -2.53
C GLY A 58 4.52 16.87 -3.62
N GLU A 59 5.35 17.73 -4.21
CA GLU A 59 4.94 18.58 -5.33
C GLU A 59 4.53 17.75 -6.55
N ALA A 60 5.29 16.70 -6.89
CA ALA A 60 4.97 15.83 -8.01
C ALA A 60 3.65 15.07 -7.77
N LEU A 61 3.42 14.62 -6.53
CA LEU A 61 2.17 13.96 -6.15
C LEU A 61 0.99 14.93 -6.22
N LEU A 62 1.17 16.17 -5.77
CA LEU A 62 0.16 17.23 -5.84
C LEU A 62 -0.21 17.55 -7.29
N GLU A 63 0.76 17.71 -8.18
CA GLU A 63 0.50 17.98 -9.60
C GLU A 63 -0.19 16.78 -10.28
N ARG A 64 0.20 15.55 -9.99
CA ARG A 64 -0.51 14.35 -10.47
C ARG A 64 -1.96 14.30 -9.98
N PHE A 65 -2.20 14.68 -8.74
CA PHE A 65 -3.55 14.72 -8.20
C PHE A 65 -4.39 15.77 -8.94
N LYS A 66 -3.87 17.00 -9.12
CA LYS A 66 -4.55 18.08 -9.87
C LYS A 66 -4.86 17.66 -11.30
N ALA A 67 -3.89 17.05 -12.00
CA ALA A 67 -4.06 16.65 -13.39
C ALA A 67 -5.19 15.64 -13.62
N ARG A 68 -5.50 14.81 -12.62
CA ARG A 68 -6.59 13.82 -12.71
C ARG A 68 -7.95 14.34 -12.25
N ILE A 69 -8.03 15.51 -11.59
CA ILE A 69 -9.31 16.12 -11.19
C ILE A 69 -10.19 16.32 -12.44
N GLY A 70 -11.42 15.83 -12.39
CA GLY A 70 -12.36 15.91 -13.50
C GLY A 70 -12.17 14.87 -14.61
N GLN A 71 -11.10 14.05 -14.58
CA GLN A 71 -10.90 12.97 -15.55
C GLN A 71 -11.41 11.61 -15.04
N ARG A 72 -11.71 11.51 -13.77
CA ARG A 72 -12.21 10.29 -13.12
C ARG A 72 -13.74 10.25 -13.14
N HIS A 73 -14.29 9.05 -12.86
CA HIS A 73 -15.73 8.86 -12.74
C HIS A 73 -16.34 9.89 -11.77
N PRO A 74 -17.55 10.44 -12.06
CA PRO A 74 -18.19 11.48 -11.23
C PRO A 74 -18.40 11.12 -9.75
N GLY A 75 -18.36 9.83 -9.39
CA GLY A 75 -18.37 9.38 -8.00
C GLY A 75 -17.10 9.69 -7.21
N HIS A 76 -16.03 10.16 -7.87
CA HIS A 76 -14.84 10.65 -7.20
C HIS A 76 -14.98 12.16 -6.93
N VAL A 77 -15.03 12.51 -5.67
CA VAL A 77 -15.17 13.90 -5.18
C VAL A 77 -13.81 14.60 -5.02
N ASP A 78 -12.87 14.31 -5.92
CA ASP A 78 -11.48 14.78 -5.82
C ASP A 78 -11.40 16.31 -5.68
N HIS A 79 -12.25 17.06 -6.40
CA HIS A 79 -12.30 18.53 -6.33
C HIS A 79 -12.80 19.06 -4.99
N GLU A 80 -13.72 18.34 -4.32
CA GLU A 80 -14.28 18.75 -3.03
C GLU A 80 -13.30 18.51 -1.88
N ILE A 81 -12.43 17.51 -2.02
CA ILE A 81 -11.50 17.09 -0.95
C ILE A 81 -10.08 17.60 -1.17
N PHE A 82 -9.80 18.25 -2.31
CA PHE A 82 -8.45 18.67 -2.69
C PHE A 82 -7.73 19.49 -1.62
N GLU A 83 -8.34 20.57 -1.14
CA GLU A 83 -7.72 21.45 -0.13
C GLU A 83 -7.43 20.70 1.17
N ARG A 84 -8.29 19.77 1.55
CA ARG A 84 -8.10 18.91 2.73
C ARG A 84 -6.96 17.91 2.53
N LEU A 85 -6.79 17.39 1.33
CA LEU A 85 -5.75 16.41 1.01
C LEU A 85 -4.39 17.04 0.73
N LYS A 86 -4.34 18.29 0.33
CA LYS A 86 -3.12 18.99 -0.05
C LYS A 86 -1.97 18.86 0.95
N PRO A 87 -2.15 19.05 2.27
CA PRO A 87 -1.07 18.86 3.23
C PRO A 87 -0.55 17.41 3.26
N VAL A 88 -1.43 16.44 3.11
CA VAL A 88 -1.09 15.01 3.08
C VAL A 88 -0.34 14.65 1.80
N LEU A 89 -0.78 15.18 0.65
CA LEU A 89 -0.11 14.97 -0.64
C LEU A 89 1.32 15.54 -0.62
N LEU A 90 1.50 16.71 0.01
CA LEU A 90 2.81 17.34 0.11
C LEU A 90 3.80 16.56 1.00
N GLN A 91 3.34 15.67 1.86
CA GLN A 91 4.22 14.75 2.59
C GLN A 91 4.85 13.70 1.67
N GLY A 92 4.20 13.38 0.55
CA GLY A 92 4.72 12.48 -0.46
C GLY A 92 4.69 10.98 -0.14
N GLN A 93 4.44 10.62 1.11
CA GLN A 93 4.43 9.24 1.60
C GLN A 93 3.58 9.07 2.86
N TYR A 94 3.20 7.83 3.12
CA TYR A 94 2.69 7.38 4.42
C TYR A 94 3.76 6.55 5.13
N GLU A 95 3.64 6.41 6.43
CA GLU A 95 4.48 5.48 7.19
C GLU A 95 4.11 4.03 6.82
N PRO A 96 5.08 3.12 6.74
CA PRO A 96 4.80 1.70 6.54
C PRO A 96 4.01 1.15 7.73
N LEU A 97 3.27 0.06 7.49
CA LEU A 97 2.54 -0.63 8.56
C LEU A 97 3.51 -1.30 9.54
N GLY A 98 3.25 -1.19 10.83
CA GLY A 98 4.03 -1.84 11.88
C GLY A 98 3.72 -3.33 12.04
N ILE A 99 3.78 -4.09 10.93
CA ILE A 99 3.43 -5.53 10.88
C ILE A 99 4.63 -6.47 10.78
N GLY A 100 5.84 -5.92 10.90
CA GLY A 100 7.07 -6.68 10.68
C GLY A 100 7.31 -7.01 9.21
N GLY A 101 8.34 -7.83 8.95
CA GLY A 101 8.77 -8.17 7.60
C GLY A 101 9.55 -7.02 6.92
N PRO A 102 10.13 -7.27 5.73
CA PRO A 102 10.86 -6.26 4.99
C PRO A 102 9.92 -5.20 4.39
N VAL A 103 10.42 -3.97 4.35
CA VAL A 103 9.83 -2.83 3.64
C VAL A 103 10.75 -2.47 2.49
N ILE A 104 10.25 -2.53 1.27
CA ILE A 104 10.97 -2.12 0.05
C ILE A 104 10.43 -0.76 -0.37
N GLU A 105 11.26 0.26 -0.28
CA GLU A 105 10.90 1.61 -0.71
C GLU A 105 11.12 1.77 -2.21
N VAL A 106 10.15 2.38 -2.88
CA VAL A 106 10.19 2.66 -4.31
C VAL A 106 9.90 4.14 -4.53
N ASP A 107 10.88 4.88 -5.04
CA ASP A 107 10.65 6.25 -5.50
C ASP A 107 9.87 6.23 -6.81
N THR A 108 8.67 6.76 -6.77
CA THR A 108 7.75 6.87 -7.90
C THR A 108 7.64 8.31 -8.39
N THR A 109 8.56 9.20 -8.03
CA THR A 109 8.58 10.60 -8.48
C THR A 109 8.73 10.69 -10.00
N ASP A 110 9.61 9.88 -10.59
CA ASP A 110 9.66 9.63 -12.02
C ASP A 110 9.37 8.15 -12.28
N LEU A 111 8.19 7.85 -12.79
CA LEU A 111 7.77 6.47 -13.08
C LEU A 111 8.62 5.79 -14.16
N GLN A 112 9.30 6.56 -15.03
CA GLN A 112 10.15 6.01 -16.07
C GLN A 112 11.57 5.69 -15.55
N ALA A 113 11.95 6.27 -14.43
CA ALA A 113 13.24 6.02 -13.79
C ALA A 113 13.24 4.78 -12.88
N ILE A 114 12.09 4.12 -12.68
CA ILE A 114 12.01 2.94 -11.82
C ILE A 114 12.75 1.77 -12.47
N ASP A 115 13.76 1.26 -11.78
CA ASP A 115 14.44 0.00 -12.14
C ASP A 115 13.60 -1.21 -11.71
N TYR A 116 12.65 -1.59 -12.55
CA TYR A 116 11.78 -2.74 -12.29
C TYR A 116 12.56 -4.06 -12.19
N ALA A 117 13.68 -4.21 -12.92
CA ALA A 117 14.47 -5.43 -12.85
C ALA A 117 15.09 -5.60 -11.47
N HIS A 118 15.68 -4.54 -10.94
CA HIS A 118 16.20 -4.51 -9.57
C HIS A 118 15.09 -4.70 -8.53
N LEU A 119 13.96 -4.03 -8.69
CA LEU A 119 12.82 -4.17 -7.78
C LEU A 119 12.34 -5.63 -7.70
N PHE A 120 12.15 -6.30 -8.84
CA PHE A 120 11.73 -7.69 -8.88
C PHE A 120 12.75 -8.63 -8.26
N GLN A 121 14.05 -8.42 -8.49
CA GLN A 121 15.11 -9.19 -7.85
C GLN A 121 15.08 -9.03 -6.33
N THR A 122 14.88 -7.81 -5.84
CA THR A 122 14.78 -7.51 -4.41
C THR A 122 13.58 -8.21 -3.78
N ILE A 123 12.41 -8.16 -4.43
CA ILE A 123 11.19 -8.86 -4.00
C ILE A 123 11.44 -10.38 -3.96
N GLN A 124 11.98 -10.95 -5.01
CA GLN A 124 12.28 -12.39 -5.08
C GLN A 124 13.25 -12.84 -3.99
N SER A 125 14.29 -12.05 -3.73
CA SER A 125 15.24 -12.31 -2.66
C SER A 125 14.59 -12.27 -1.28
N ALA A 126 13.73 -11.28 -1.05
CA ALA A 126 12.99 -11.16 0.21
C ALA A 126 12.05 -12.36 0.44
N ILE A 127 11.32 -12.80 -0.60
CA ILE A 127 10.44 -13.97 -0.53
C ILE A 127 11.26 -15.24 -0.32
N SER A 128 12.37 -15.41 -1.04
CA SER A 128 13.20 -16.62 -0.95
C SER A 128 13.95 -16.75 0.37
N SER A 129 14.20 -15.64 1.06
CA SER A 129 14.81 -15.65 2.40
C SER A 129 13.84 -16.06 3.50
N PHE A 130 12.55 -16.10 3.19
CA PHE A 130 11.52 -16.56 4.12
C PHE A 130 11.52 -18.09 4.16
N SER A 131 11.90 -18.62 5.31
CA SER A 131 11.68 -20.04 5.64
C SER A 131 10.47 -20.11 6.57
N PRO A 132 9.36 -20.74 6.15
CA PRO A 132 8.24 -20.96 7.05
C PRO A 132 8.74 -21.73 8.28
N LYS A 133 8.30 -21.29 9.46
CA LYS A 133 8.55 -22.06 10.69
C LYS A 133 7.89 -23.43 10.53
N ALA A 134 8.67 -24.48 10.59
CA ALA A 134 8.20 -25.86 10.59
C ALA A 134 7.35 -26.14 11.84
#